data_78eebedd2fbc19d807f65126be3092c2
#
_entry.id   78eebedd2fbc19d807f65126be3092c2
#
_cell.length_a   1.000
_cell.length_b   1.000
_cell.length_c   1.000
_cell.angle_alpha   90.00
_cell.angle_beta   90.00
_cell.angle_gamma   90.00
#
_symmetry.space_group_name_H-M   'P 1'
#
loop_
_entity.id
_entity.type
_entity.pdbx_description
1 polymer ?
#
loop_
_entity_poly.entity_id
_entity_poly.type
_entity_poly.pdbx_seq_one_letter_code
_entity_poly.pdbx_strand_id
1 'polypeptide(L)'
;NIVFLLSFGLFFLNSCAPFNSVDAKKFPPNPELRVKKNMEEGRGFRLMDGVNKKRGTTYEFASSNELWRASLDTIDFMPLASVNYSGGIIITDWYGNNDSTNENIKISIRFFTNEIRSDALDIKVFKKVCDNSNKCKISETSGELIKELKRKILRQAKIYEVKNKDKNFKPYEPHKLEK
;
A
#
# COMPACT_ATOMS: atom_id res chain seq x y z
N ASN A 1 20.18 39.79 46.92
CA ASN A 1 19.22 39.13 46.01
C ASN A 1 19.11 39.80 44.63
N ILE A 2 19.45 41.11 44.51
CA ILE A 2 19.39 41.88 43.24
C ILE A 2 20.55 41.46 42.31
N VAL A 3 21.75 41.18 42.86
CA VAL A 3 22.94 40.74 42.13
C VAL A 3 22.74 39.38 41.45
N PHE A 4 21.96 38.51 42.07
CA PHE A 4 21.64 37.17 41.53
C PHE A 4 20.67 37.26 40.38
N LEU A 5 19.71 38.19 40.41
CA LEU A 5 18.76 38.45 39.32
C LEU A 5 19.41 39.10 38.10
N LEU A 6 20.39 40.01 38.33
CA LEU A 6 21.18 40.61 37.26
C LEU A 6 22.13 39.61 36.58
N SER A 7 22.72 38.66 37.32
CA SER A 7 23.56 37.62 36.76
C SER A 7 22.73 36.62 35.92
N PHE A 8 21.49 36.29 36.30
CA PHE A 8 20.65 35.37 35.59
C PHE A 8 20.11 36.00 34.25
N GLY A 9 19.92 37.33 34.22
CA GLY A 9 19.51 38.04 33.02
C GLY A 9 20.57 38.09 31.91
N LEU A 10 21.87 38.04 32.27
CA LEU A 10 22.99 38.06 31.31
C LEU A 10 23.21 36.73 30.59
N PHE A 11 22.70 35.62 31.11
CA PHE A 11 22.83 34.32 30.46
C PHE A 11 21.87 34.10 29.26
N PHE A 12 20.80 34.88 29.17
CA PHE A 12 19.82 34.76 28.07
C PHE A 12 20.19 35.54 26.81
N LEU A 13 21.22 36.36 26.80
CA LEU A 13 21.59 37.22 25.67
C LEU A 13 22.59 36.57 24.69
N ASN A 14 23.01 35.32 24.91
CA ASN A 14 23.98 34.64 24.05
C ASN A 14 23.31 33.67 23.03
N SER A 15 22.03 33.78 22.80
CA SER A 15 21.33 32.92 21.81
C SER A 15 21.24 33.58 20.43
N CYS A 16 22.31 34.20 19.93
CA CYS A 16 22.49 34.44 18.51
C CYS A 16 23.23 33.25 17.90
N ALA A 17 22.45 32.26 17.44
CA ALA A 17 23.01 31.26 16.53
C ALA A 17 23.58 31.98 15.29
N PRO A 18 24.78 31.62 14.81
CA PRO A 18 25.33 32.22 13.59
C PRO A 18 24.36 31.89 12.45
N PHE A 19 23.69 32.91 11.93
CA PHE A 19 22.93 32.81 10.70
C PHE A 19 23.92 32.41 9.61
N ASN A 20 23.92 31.17 9.16
CA ASN A 20 24.68 30.76 8.01
C ASN A 20 24.19 31.58 6.83
N SER A 21 24.97 32.61 6.48
CA SER A 21 24.72 33.46 5.33
C SER A 21 24.72 32.57 4.09
N VAL A 22 23.53 32.38 3.52
CA VAL A 22 23.38 31.63 2.27
C VAL A 22 24.12 32.40 1.18
N ASP A 23 25.09 31.77 0.54
CA ASP A 23 25.87 32.36 -0.53
C ASP A 23 24.97 32.82 -1.68
N ALA A 24 24.83 34.14 -1.87
CA ALA A 24 23.98 34.76 -2.89
C ALA A 24 24.40 34.39 -4.34
N LYS A 25 25.63 33.94 -4.56
CA LYS A 25 26.09 33.39 -5.85
C LYS A 25 25.51 32.01 -6.09
N LYS A 26 25.34 31.26 -5.01
CA LYS A 26 24.77 29.89 -5.07
C LYS A 26 23.24 29.88 -5.09
N PHE A 27 22.65 30.84 -4.39
CA PHE A 27 21.20 31.02 -4.30
C PHE A 27 20.81 32.48 -4.55
N PRO A 28 20.62 32.91 -5.80
CA PRO A 28 20.24 34.29 -6.11
C PRO A 28 18.95 34.69 -5.38
N PRO A 29 18.86 35.89 -4.79
CA PRO A 29 17.67 36.38 -4.11
C PRO A 29 16.50 36.60 -5.08
N ASN A 30 16.79 36.92 -6.35
CA ASN A 30 15.77 37.10 -7.39
C ASN A 30 15.18 35.78 -7.85
N PRO A 31 13.84 35.58 -7.78
CA PRO A 31 13.18 34.33 -8.20
C PRO A 31 13.45 33.94 -9.67
N GLU A 32 13.49 34.92 -10.58
CA GLU A 32 13.73 34.68 -12.00
C GLU A 32 15.14 34.13 -12.27
N LEU A 33 16.14 34.67 -11.59
CA LEU A 33 17.52 34.18 -11.70
C LEU A 33 17.67 32.77 -11.13
N ARG A 34 16.90 32.42 -10.10
CA ARG A 34 16.84 31.04 -9.56
C ARG A 34 16.24 30.07 -10.55
N VAL A 35 15.11 30.48 -11.18
CA VAL A 35 14.47 29.66 -12.20
C VAL A 35 15.40 29.46 -13.40
N LYS A 36 16.02 30.51 -13.90
CA LYS A 36 16.97 30.47 -15.01
C LYS A 36 18.15 29.55 -14.70
N LYS A 37 18.76 29.70 -13.54
CA LYS A 37 19.85 28.84 -13.08
C LYS A 37 19.44 27.37 -12.94
N ASN A 38 18.27 27.09 -12.36
CA ASN A 38 17.74 25.73 -12.25
C ASN A 38 17.44 25.11 -13.61
N MET A 39 17.03 25.90 -14.60
CA MET A 39 16.85 25.43 -15.98
C MET A 39 18.19 25.14 -16.65
N GLU A 40 19.20 26.00 -16.49
CA GLU A 40 20.55 25.80 -17.04
C GLU A 40 21.24 24.59 -16.41
N GLU A 41 21.06 24.35 -15.09
CA GLU A 41 21.62 23.21 -14.38
C GLU A 41 20.77 21.93 -14.52
N GLY A 42 19.68 21.98 -15.29
CA GLY A 42 18.78 20.83 -15.48
C GLY A 42 17.99 20.46 -14.24
N ARG A 43 17.93 21.33 -13.22
CA ARG A 43 17.18 21.14 -11.95
C ARG A 43 15.78 21.73 -11.99
N GLY A 44 15.27 22.09 -13.17
CA GLY A 44 13.90 22.56 -13.34
C GLY A 44 12.88 21.48 -12.90
N PHE A 45 11.70 21.95 -12.50
CA PHE A 45 10.58 21.04 -12.19
C PHE A 45 10.22 20.24 -13.47
N ARG A 46 10.66 19.00 -13.54
CA ARG A 46 10.27 18.07 -14.59
C ARG A 46 9.02 17.35 -14.10
N LEU A 47 7.88 17.62 -14.74
CA LEU A 47 6.65 16.85 -14.53
C LEU A 47 6.91 15.34 -14.63
N MET A 48 7.84 14.91 -15.50
CA MET A 48 8.23 13.52 -15.67
C MET A 48 9.07 12.96 -14.51
N ASP A 49 9.90 13.76 -13.84
CA ASP A 49 10.69 13.29 -12.69
C ASP A 49 9.82 13.12 -11.43
N GLY A 50 8.74 13.89 -11.31
CA GLY A 50 7.72 13.69 -10.29
C GLY A 50 6.89 12.42 -10.51
N VAL A 51 6.75 12.00 -11.76
CA VAL A 51 6.07 10.75 -12.15
C VAL A 51 7.00 9.55 -12.02
N ASN A 52 8.30 9.71 -12.30
CA ASN A 52 9.29 8.61 -12.22
C ASN A 52 9.86 8.37 -10.81
N LYS A 53 9.71 9.30 -9.86
CA LYS A 53 10.00 9.01 -8.46
C LYS A 53 8.84 8.23 -7.84
N LYS A 54 8.80 6.93 -8.11
CA LYS A 54 8.10 5.87 -7.34
C LYS A 54 6.75 6.30 -6.72
N ARG A 55 5.90 6.95 -7.50
CA ARG A 55 4.46 6.81 -7.32
C ARG A 55 4.07 5.68 -8.26
N GLY A 56 4.10 4.46 -7.70
CA GLY A 56 3.52 3.33 -8.39
C GLY A 56 2.15 3.74 -8.88
N THR A 57 1.93 3.63 -10.18
CA THR A 57 0.60 3.72 -10.74
C THR A 57 -0.30 2.76 -9.98
N THR A 58 -1.58 2.98 -9.95
CA THR A 58 -2.57 2.09 -9.31
C THR A 58 -2.35 0.61 -9.69
N TYR A 59 -1.73 0.35 -10.84
CA TYR A 59 -1.33 -0.97 -11.33
C TYR A 59 -0.19 -1.60 -10.52
N GLU A 60 0.87 -0.86 -10.20
CA GLU A 60 1.95 -1.38 -9.34
C GLU A 60 1.46 -1.62 -7.92
N PHE A 61 0.50 -0.84 -7.45
CA PHE A 61 -0.06 -0.98 -6.12
C PHE A 61 -0.82 -2.29 -5.96
N ALA A 62 -1.67 -2.64 -6.91
CA ALA A 62 -2.41 -3.91 -6.89
C ALA A 62 -1.48 -5.12 -7.07
N SER A 63 -0.42 -5.00 -7.87
CA SER A 63 0.55 -6.07 -8.09
C SER A 63 1.57 -6.21 -6.95
N SER A 64 1.83 -5.15 -6.18
CA SER A 64 2.78 -5.17 -5.06
C SER A 64 2.16 -5.61 -3.74
N ASN A 65 0.82 -5.62 -3.62
CA ASN A 65 0.15 -6.10 -2.43
C ASN A 65 0.00 -7.63 -2.47
N GLU A 66 0.80 -8.31 -1.67
CA GLU A 66 0.85 -9.77 -1.62
C GLU A 66 -0.47 -10.39 -1.19
N LEU A 67 -1.18 -9.75 -0.25
CA LEU A 67 -2.45 -10.25 0.26
C LEU A 67 -3.55 -10.15 -0.81
N TRP A 68 -3.56 -9.05 -1.56
CA TRP A 68 -4.48 -8.84 -2.67
C TRP A 68 -4.27 -9.84 -3.80
N ARG A 69 -3.02 -10.01 -4.24
CA ARG A 69 -2.65 -11.00 -5.26
C ARG A 69 -3.02 -12.41 -4.86
N ALA A 70 -2.67 -12.79 -3.62
CA ALA A 70 -2.98 -14.11 -3.10
C ALA A 70 -4.49 -14.37 -3.04
N SER A 71 -5.28 -13.35 -2.78
CA SER A 71 -6.75 -13.46 -2.80
C SER A 71 -7.27 -13.71 -4.19
N LEU A 72 -6.82 -12.93 -5.19
CA LEU A 72 -7.21 -13.13 -6.59
C LEU A 72 -6.84 -14.53 -7.08
N ASP A 73 -5.60 -14.98 -6.83
CA ASP A 73 -5.14 -16.32 -7.23
C ASP A 73 -5.91 -17.44 -6.53
N THR A 74 -6.39 -17.19 -5.31
CA THR A 74 -7.16 -18.22 -4.57
C THR A 74 -8.55 -18.43 -5.13
N ILE A 75 -9.16 -17.37 -5.70
CA ILE A 75 -10.52 -17.37 -6.25
C ILE A 75 -10.55 -17.31 -7.79
N ASP A 76 -9.41 -17.52 -8.46
CA ASP A 76 -9.24 -17.40 -9.91
C ASP A 76 -10.20 -18.29 -10.72
N PHE A 77 -10.64 -19.42 -10.15
CA PHE A 77 -11.62 -20.31 -10.76
C PHE A 77 -13.03 -19.73 -10.83
N MET A 78 -13.31 -18.60 -10.16
CA MET A 78 -14.61 -17.96 -10.12
C MET A 78 -14.64 -16.69 -10.97
N PRO A 79 -15.69 -16.41 -11.75
CA PRO A 79 -15.83 -15.12 -12.40
C PRO A 79 -15.98 -14.01 -11.37
N LEU A 80 -15.38 -12.85 -11.65
CA LEU A 80 -15.40 -11.69 -10.77
C LEU A 80 -16.55 -10.76 -11.17
N ALA A 81 -17.40 -10.40 -10.21
CA ALA A 81 -18.49 -9.44 -10.39
C ALA A 81 -18.00 -8.00 -10.14
N SER A 82 -17.15 -7.80 -9.14
CA SER A 82 -16.62 -6.48 -8.79
C SER A 82 -15.27 -6.60 -8.13
N VAL A 83 -14.34 -5.76 -8.57
CA VAL A 83 -12.99 -5.64 -7.99
C VAL A 83 -12.68 -4.16 -7.79
N ASN A 84 -12.60 -3.72 -6.54
CA ASN A 84 -12.26 -2.35 -6.19
C ASN A 84 -11.07 -2.35 -5.24
N TYR A 85 -9.90 -2.07 -5.80
CA TYR A 85 -8.66 -2.04 -5.03
C TYR A 85 -8.67 -0.92 -3.98
N SER A 86 -9.05 0.30 -4.37
CA SER A 86 -9.08 1.46 -3.46
C SER A 86 -10.09 1.29 -2.32
N GLY A 87 -11.21 0.63 -2.59
CA GLY A 87 -12.21 0.27 -1.58
C GLY A 87 -11.87 -0.99 -0.79
N GLY A 88 -10.81 -1.70 -1.16
CA GLY A 88 -10.37 -2.91 -0.49
C GLY A 88 -11.42 -4.03 -0.55
N ILE A 89 -12.05 -4.24 -1.70
CA ILE A 89 -13.10 -5.26 -1.82
C ILE A 89 -13.01 -6.04 -3.14
N ILE A 90 -13.18 -7.36 -3.05
CA ILE A 90 -13.33 -8.27 -4.18
C ILE A 90 -14.64 -9.03 -4.00
N ILE A 91 -15.46 -9.09 -5.04
CA ILE A 91 -16.71 -9.82 -5.05
C ILE A 91 -16.73 -10.71 -6.30
N THR A 92 -16.92 -12.01 -6.13
CA THR A 92 -17.13 -12.95 -7.23
C THR A 92 -18.56 -12.88 -7.74
N ASP A 93 -18.81 -13.39 -8.92
CA ASP A 93 -20.16 -13.71 -9.32
C ASP A 93 -20.61 -15.06 -8.72
N TRP A 94 -21.89 -15.42 -8.94
CA TRP A 94 -22.41 -16.70 -8.53
C TRP A 94 -21.73 -17.82 -9.33
N TYR A 95 -21.19 -18.78 -8.61
CA TYR A 95 -20.50 -19.94 -9.17
C TYR A 95 -21.16 -21.21 -8.66
N GLY A 96 -21.54 -22.09 -9.55
CA GLY A 96 -22.16 -23.38 -9.24
C GLY A 96 -21.68 -24.45 -10.19
N ASN A 97 -21.70 -25.68 -9.73
CA ASN A 97 -21.38 -26.83 -10.57
C ASN A 97 -22.65 -27.27 -11.34
N ASN A 98 -22.53 -27.46 -12.65
CA ASN A 98 -23.65 -27.79 -13.53
C ASN A 98 -24.25 -29.17 -13.26
N ASP A 99 -23.59 -30.00 -12.45
CA ASP A 99 -23.86 -31.45 -12.45
C ASP A 99 -24.88 -31.95 -11.44
N SER A 100 -25.38 -31.20 -10.47
CA SER A 100 -26.38 -31.82 -9.57
C SER A 100 -27.06 -30.96 -8.52
N THR A 101 -26.71 -29.73 -8.31
CA THR A 101 -27.36 -28.95 -7.26
C THR A 101 -27.72 -27.56 -7.75
N ASN A 102 -28.97 -27.17 -7.58
CA ASN A 102 -29.43 -25.79 -7.75
C ASN A 102 -28.73 -24.84 -6.76
N GLU A 103 -27.47 -25.16 -6.45
CA GLU A 103 -26.64 -24.49 -5.44
C GLU A 103 -25.53 -23.68 -6.10
N ASN A 104 -25.50 -22.41 -5.80
CA ASN A 104 -24.45 -21.50 -6.23
C ASN A 104 -23.83 -20.80 -5.03
N ILE A 105 -22.54 -20.53 -5.11
CA ILE A 105 -21.82 -19.77 -4.11
C ILE A 105 -21.32 -18.45 -4.66
N LYS A 106 -21.21 -17.44 -3.80
CA LYS A 106 -20.63 -16.13 -4.07
C LYS A 106 -19.70 -15.80 -2.92
N ILE A 107 -18.52 -15.30 -3.21
CA ILE A 107 -17.51 -14.93 -2.21
C ILE A 107 -17.33 -13.42 -2.24
N SER A 108 -17.29 -12.81 -1.06
CA SER A 108 -16.92 -11.42 -0.86
C SER A 108 -15.72 -11.37 0.07
N ILE A 109 -14.63 -10.72 -0.37
CA ILE A 109 -13.41 -10.53 0.42
C ILE A 109 -13.25 -9.03 0.65
N ARG A 110 -13.18 -8.61 1.92
CA ARG A 110 -12.93 -7.24 2.33
C ARG A 110 -11.58 -7.16 3.02
N PHE A 111 -10.77 -6.18 2.63
CA PHE A 111 -9.45 -5.93 3.21
C PHE A 111 -9.51 -4.74 4.15
N PHE A 112 -8.94 -4.90 5.34
CA PHE A 112 -8.84 -3.84 6.36
C PHE A 112 -7.43 -3.26 6.43
N THR A 113 -6.41 -4.05 6.05
CA THR A 113 -5.00 -3.66 6.04
C THR A 113 -4.24 -4.45 4.97
N ASN A 114 -3.06 -3.98 4.62
CA ASN A 114 -2.17 -4.66 3.68
C ASN A 114 -1.19 -5.64 4.38
N GLU A 115 -1.27 -5.77 5.69
CA GLU A 115 -0.43 -6.67 6.45
C GLU A 115 -0.91 -8.12 6.37
N ILE A 116 0.04 -9.07 6.33
CA ILE A 116 -0.29 -10.50 6.27
C ILE A 116 -0.58 -11.03 7.67
N ARG A 117 -1.81 -10.84 8.12
CA ARG A 117 -2.31 -11.29 9.42
C ARG A 117 -3.77 -11.71 9.33
N SER A 118 -4.24 -12.50 10.30
CA SER A 118 -5.56 -13.14 10.24
C SER A 118 -6.75 -12.20 10.29
N ASP A 119 -6.58 -11.01 10.85
CA ASP A 119 -7.59 -9.95 10.94
C ASP A 119 -7.49 -8.93 9.79
N ALA A 120 -6.53 -9.10 8.88
CA ALA A 120 -6.34 -8.22 7.73
C ALA A 120 -7.48 -8.30 6.70
N LEU A 121 -8.24 -9.40 6.71
CA LEU A 121 -9.31 -9.64 5.74
C LEU A 121 -10.52 -10.30 6.38
N ASP A 122 -11.68 -9.92 5.89
CA ASP A 122 -12.97 -10.54 6.18
C ASP A 122 -13.50 -11.23 4.93
N ILE A 123 -13.88 -12.49 5.07
CA ILE A 123 -14.41 -13.31 3.98
C ILE A 123 -15.83 -13.71 4.31
N LYS A 124 -16.74 -13.39 3.41
CA LYS A 124 -18.14 -13.83 3.48
C LYS A 124 -18.45 -14.73 2.31
N VAL A 125 -19.09 -15.84 2.59
CA VAL A 125 -19.55 -16.79 1.57
C VAL A 125 -21.07 -16.83 1.62
N PHE A 126 -21.67 -16.55 0.48
CA PHE A 126 -23.13 -16.64 0.28
C PHE A 126 -23.45 -17.87 -0.53
N LYS A 127 -24.45 -18.60 -0.08
CA LYS A 127 -25.01 -19.77 -0.74
C LYS A 127 -26.40 -19.43 -1.26
N LYS A 128 -26.63 -19.70 -2.52
CA LYS A 128 -27.91 -19.56 -3.19
C LYS A 128 -28.39 -20.95 -3.58
N VAL A 129 -29.55 -21.34 -3.06
CA VAL A 129 -30.21 -22.61 -3.39
C VAL A 129 -31.55 -22.31 -4.04
N CYS A 130 -31.78 -22.83 -5.23
CA CYS A 130 -33.04 -22.67 -5.97
C CYS A 130 -33.83 -23.99 -5.97
N ASP A 131 -35.15 -23.88 -5.84
CA ASP A 131 -36.04 -25.02 -6.02
C ASP A 131 -36.41 -25.23 -7.52
N ASN A 132 -37.13 -26.30 -7.79
CA ASN A 132 -37.58 -26.60 -9.15
C ASN A 132 -38.57 -25.58 -9.72
N SER A 133 -39.08 -24.69 -8.87
CA SER A 133 -40.01 -23.59 -9.24
C SER A 133 -39.24 -22.28 -9.46
N ASN A 134 -37.89 -22.31 -9.55
CA ASN A 134 -37.02 -21.16 -9.67
C ASN A 134 -37.09 -20.15 -8.49
N LYS A 135 -37.65 -20.59 -7.35
CA LYS A 135 -37.56 -19.79 -6.13
C LYS A 135 -36.23 -20.05 -5.46
N CYS A 136 -35.44 -18.99 -5.27
CA CYS A 136 -34.10 -19.09 -4.74
C CYS A 136 -34.05 -18.49 -3.32
N LYS A 137 -33.40 -19.21 -2.42
CA LYS A 137 -33.07 -18.75 -1.06
C LYS A 137 -31.58 -18.46 -1.00
N ILE A 138 -31.22 -17.26 -0.53
CA ILE A 138 -29.83 -16.84 -0.29
C ILE A 138 -29.60 -16.82 1.22
N SER A 139 -28.49 -17.42 1.64
CA SER A 139 -28.03 -17.41 3.03
C SER A 139 -26.54 -17.19 3.11
N GLU A 140 -26.07 -16.51 4.15
CA GLU A 140 -24.65 -16.43 4.48
C GLU A 140 -24.24 -17.76 5.12
N THR A 141 -23.13 -18.31 4.66
CA THR A 141 -22.57 -19.57 5.18
C THR A 141 -21.42 -19.22 6.13
N SER A 142 -21.49 -19.72 7.33
CA SER A 142 -20.38 -19.71 8.29
C SER A 142 -19.77 -21.11 8.36
N GLY A 143 -18.45 -21.22 8.45
CA GLY A 143 -17.87 -22.54 8.67
C GLY A 143 -16.44 -22.72 8.18
N GLU A 144 -16.10 -23.98 7.93
CA GLU A 144 -14.73 -24.40 7.62
C GLU A 144 -14.20 -23.81 6.30
N LEU A 145 -15.08 -23.64 5.29
CA LEU A 145 -14.70 -23.04 4.00
C LEU A 145 -14.07 -21.63 4.15
N ILE A 146 -14.66 -20.78 4.99
CA ILE A 146 -14.13 -19.43 5.25
C ILE A 146 -12.76 -19.50 5.89
N LYS A 147 -12.58 -20.41 6.86
CA LYS A 147 -11.29 -20.60 7.55
C LYS A 147 -10.23 -21.13 6.59
N GLU A 148 -10.60 -22.07 5.72
CA GLU A 148 -9.71 -22.65 4.73
C GLU A 148 -9.30 -21.62 3.69
N LEU A 149 -10.23 -20.86 3.13
CA LEU A 149 -9.93 -19.76 2.20
C LEU A 149 -8.98 -18.75 2.83
N LYS A 150 -9.27 -18.30 4.05
CA LYS A 150 -8.42 -17.36 4.78
C LYS A 150 -7.02 -17.93 4.98
N ARG A 151 -6.89 -19.18 5.39
CA ARG A 151 -5.61 -19.87 5.58
C ARG A 151 -4.83 -19.97 4.27
N LYS A 152 -5.49 -20.32 3.18
CA LYS A 152 -4.89 -20.45 1.85
C LYS A 152 -4.39 -19.09 1.35
N ILE A 153 -5.19 -18.06 1.47
CA ILE A 153 -4.82 -16.68 1.08
C ILE A 153 -3.59 -16.20 1.87
N LEU A 154 -3.61 -16.33 3.20
CA LEU A 154 -2.50 -15.88 4.05
C LEU A 154 -1.20 -16.65 3.76
N ARG A 155 -1.30 -17.97 3.52
CA ARG A 155 -0.14 -18.80 3.13
C ARG A 155 0.44 -18.33 1.79
N GLN A 156 -0.40 -18.12 0.81
CA GLN A 156 0.04 -17.67 -0.52
C GLN A 156 0.63 -16.26 -0.48
N ALA A 157 0.04 -15.35 0.29
CA ALA A 157 0.55 -14.01 0.51
C ALA A 157 1.96 -14.04 1.13
N LYS A 158 2.18 -14.94 2.10
CA LYS A 158 3.51 -15.10 2.71
C LYS A 158 4.56 -15.59 1.73
N ILE A 159 4.19 -16.47 0.82
CA ILE A 159 5.09 -16.94 -0.26
C ILE A 159 5.47 -15.75 -1.17
N TYR A 160 4.52 -14.88 -1.52
CA TYR A 160 4.78 -13.70 -2.32
C TYR A 160 5.67 -12.69 -1.60
N GLU A 161 5.45 -12.46 -0.30
CA GLU A 161 6.29 -11.57 0.51
C GLU A 161 7.75 -12.03 0.51
N VAL A 162 8.01 -13.33 0.73
CA VAL A 162 9.36 -13.88 0.70
C VAL A 162 9.99 -13.69 -0.67
N LYS A 163 9.29 -14.06 -1.75
CA LYS A 163 9.80 -13.88 -3.12
C LYS A 163 10.10 -12.42 -3.48
N ASN A 164 9.30 -11.48 -2.98
CA ASN A 164 9.52 -10.06 -3.22
C ASN A 164 10.71 -9.51 -2.42
N LYS A 165 10.89 -9.99 -1.18
CA LYS A 165 12.06 -9.64 -0.36
C LYS A 165 13.35 -10.13 -1.03
N ASP A 166 13.39 -11.35 -1.52
CA ASP A 166 14.56 -11.90 -2.20
C ASP A 166 14.93 -11.11 -3.47
N LYS A 167 13.93 -10.70 -4.26
CA LYS A 167 14.15 -9.88 -5.46
C LYS A 167 14.67 -8.47 -5.14
N ASN A 168 14.27 -7.90 -4.00
CA ASN A 168 14.64 -6.56 -3.58
C ASN A 168 15.87 -6.54 -2.66
N PHE A 169 16.41 -7.71 -2.30
CA PHE A 169 17.61 -7.81 -1.48
C PHE A 169 18.82 -7.29 -2.26
N LYS A 170 19.35 -6.16 -1.81
CA LYS A 170 20.65 -5.64 -2.23
C LYS A 170 21.61 -5.87 -1.06
N PRO A 171 22.70 -6.64 -1.25
CA PRO A 171 23.73 -6.77 -0.22
C PRO A 171 24.24 -5.40 0.19
N TYR A 172 24.49 -5.21 1.48
CA TYR A 172 25.13 -4.00 1.97
C TYR A 172 26.56 -3.90 1.40
N GLU A 173 26.80 -2.89 0.57
CA GLU A 173 28.15 -2.54 0.15
C GLU A 173 28.74 -1.56 1.19
N PRO A 174 29.79 -1.95 1.96
CA PRO A 174 30.40 -1.03 2.88
C PRO A 174 31.00 0.15 2.13
N HIS A 175 30.70 1.36 2.58
CA HIS A 175 31.27 2.59 2.04
C HIS A 175 32.78 2.48 2.09
N LYS A 176 33.43 2.43 0.94
CA LYS A 176 34.90 2.57 0.87
C LYS A 176 35.22 3.99 1.31
N LEU A 177 35.79 4.14 2.51
CA LEU A 177 36.41 5.40 2.91
C LEU A 177 37.57 5.62 1.94
N GLU A 178 37.41 6.57 1.03
CA GLU A 178 38.54 7.07 0.25
C GLU A 178 39.57 7.68 1.22
N LYS A 179 40.78 7.15 1.17
CA LYS A 179 41.92 7.64 1.96
C LYS A 179 42.47 8.92 1.34
#